data_a0744faeedfa7f4aa996bf0d579736f7
#
_entry.id   a0744faeedfa7f4aa996bf0d579736f7
#
_cell.length_a   1.000
_cell.length_b   1.000
_cell.length_c   1.000
_cell.angle_alpha   90.00
_cell.angle_beta   90.00
_cell.angle_gamma   90.00
#
_symmetry.space_group_name_H-M   'P 1'
#
loop_
_entity.id
_entity.type
_entity.pdbx_description
1 polymer ?
#
loop_
_entity_poly.entity_id
_entity_poly.type
_entity_poly.pdbx_seq_one_letter_code
_entity_poly.pdbx_strand_id
1 'polypeptide(L)'
;MLRTSIRLAIRGIGRKPLRSILTMLGMIIGVAAVMTMVALGNGAQESVEQDVRSAGTNLIHVNAGNYTRGGEESRIATGLGAATTLTTADADAIAQQVQGVKRVAPGVRLRGWIASGGRRFYGQVLGTDVPFAAMFDWRFTEGRWFTSADVAGRRPVAVLGRTTRDQIFGAGAKAVGNPVTIHGQTFTVVGITDTTDPDQIEMAFVPYAALQDALGISYLHSITIEAALAGEASRVAADTAALLRSRHAAHIDAAVERLRQAGVTGNQMPQAGTGGSPDDFTVKTQASEALTKGLYTSVAAFVLANMPKLDETNLAEMNATLQRASATMTALLAGIAAISLVVGGVGIMNIMLVAVKERTREIGVRRAVGARRRDVLLQFLVEALTLSAVGGAIGIAVGFSAAIAMTMLLDWPTRVSAGAIALAFGISTAVGIFFGFYPARRASRLDPIDALRTE
;
A
#
# COMPACT_ATOMS: atom_id res chain seq x y z
N MET A 1 39.48 -31.45 8.23
CA MET A 1 38.26 -32.25 8.02
C MET A 1 37.14 -31.47 7.33
N LEU A 2 36.74 -30.30 7.79
CA LEU A 2 35.60 -29.55 7.19
C LEU A 2 35.78 -29.22 5.70
N ARG A 3 36.94 -28.71 5.29
CA ARG A 3 37.25 -28.38 3.88
C ARG A 3 37.22 -29.59 2.93
N THR A 4 37.64 -30.76 3.41
CA THR A 4 37.59 -32.03 2.64
C THR A 4 36.15 -32.53 2.52
N SER A 5 35.33 -32.41 3.56
CA SER A 5 33.91 -32.78 3.54
C SER A 5 33.10 -31.90 2.59
N ILE A 6 33.32 -30.58 2.58
CA ILE A 6 32.67 -29.65 1.63
C ILE A 6 33.06 -29.98 0.17
N ARG A 7 34.35 -30.24 -0.10
CA ARG A 7 34.83 -30.61 -1.45
C ARG A 7 34.22 -31.94 -1.93
N LEU A 8 34.05 -32.90 -1.03
CA LEU A 8 33.41 -34.19 -1.32
C LEU A 8 31.91 -34.01 -1.57
N ALA A 9 31.23 -33.14 -0.80
CA ALA A 9 29.82 -32.81 -1.00
C ALA A 9 29.58 -32.18 -2.39
N ILE A 10 30.36 -31.17 -2.78
CA ILE A 10 30.28 -30.54 -4.10
C ILE A 10 30.54 -31.54 -5.24
N ARG A 11 31.52 -32.42 -5.10
CA ARG A 11 31.75 -33.49 -6.07
C ARG A 11 30.63 -34.52 -6.13
N GLY A 12 29.94 -34.79 -5.00
CA GLY A 12 28.77 -35.66 -4.91
C GLY A 12 27.59 -35.13 -5.72
N ILE A 13 27.35 -33.81 -5.65
CA ILE A 13 26.31 -33.11 -6.42
C ILE A 13 26.54 -33.28 -7.94
N GLY A 14 27.80 -33.19 -8.40
CA GLY A 14 28.15 -33.32 -9.82
C GLY A 14 28.07 -34.74 -10.39
N ARG A 15 28.09 -35.80 -9.55
CA ARG A 15 28.03 -37.20 -10.03
C ARG A 15 26.66 -37.68 -10.48
N LYS A 16 25.56 -37.14 -9.88
CA LYS A 16 24.17 -37.47 -10.24
C LYS A 16 23.32 -36.17 -10.30
N PRO A 17 23.55 -35.31 -11.31
CA PRO A 17 23.04 -33.94 -11.33
C PRO A 17 21.50 -33.89 -11.32
N LEU A 18 20.83 -34.78 -12.06
CA LEU A 18 19.39 -34.82 -12.17
C LEU A 18 18.69 -35.01 -10.79
N ARG A 19 19.29 -35.94 -9.97
CA ARG A 19 18.75 -36.23 -8.63
C ARG A 19 18.96 -35.06 -7.67
N SER A 20 20.17 -34.46 -7.74
CA SER A 20 20.50 -33.29 -6.90
C SER A 20 19.63 -32.06 -7.24
N ILE A 21 19.38 -31.81 -8.54
CA ILE A 21 18.51 -30.72 -8.99
C ILE A 21 17.07 -30.95 -8.52
N LEU A 22 16.53 -32.17 -8.69
CA LEU A 22 15.15 -32.49 -8.32
C LEU A 22 14.88 -32.27 -6.83
N THR A 23 15.86 -32.57 -5.97
CA THR A 23 15.72 -32.36 -4.52
C THR A 23 15.94 -30.94 -4.07
N MET A 24 16.94 -30.27 -4.69
CA MET A 24 17.12 -28.86 -4.44
C MET A 24 15.92 -28.02 -4.93
N LEU A 25 15.16 -28.51 -5.92
CA LEU A 25 14.00 -27.80 -6.48
C LEU A 25 12.94 -27.47 -5.42
N GLY A 26 12.59 -28.44 -4.57
CA GLY A 26 11.67 -28.19 -3.45
C GLY A 26 12.19 -27.15 -2.46
N MET A 27 13.49 -27.19 -2.17
CA MET A 27 14.15 -26.20 -1.31
C MET A 27 14.20 -24.83 -1.98
N ILE A 28 14.56 -24.76 -3.26
CA ILE A 28 14.61 -23.52 -4.05
C ILE A 28 13.25 -22.85 -4.08
N ILE A 29 12.19 -23.60 -4.40
CA ILE A 29 10.82 -23.07 -4.46
C ILE A 29 10.36 -22.58 -3.07
N GLY A 30 10.60 -23.38 -2.03
CA GLY A 30 10.22 -23.01 -0.66
C GLY A 30 10.91 -21.74 -0.17
N VAL A 31 12.22 -21.64 -0.39
CA VAL A 31 13.01 -20.46 0.00
C VAL A 31 12.64 -19.23 -0.85
N ALA A 32 12.45 -19.43 -2.16
CA ALA A 32 12.00 -18.34 -3.04
C ALA A 32 10.63 -17.80 -2.64
N ALA A 33 9.68 -18.68 -2.28
CA ALA A 33 8.37 -18.29 -1.79
C ALA A 33 8.45 -17.48 -0.50
N VAL A 34 9.25 -17.93 0.50
CA VAL A 34 9.48 -17.18 1.75
C VAL A 34 10.07 -15.80 1.45
N MET A 35 11.08 -15.75 0.59
CA MET A 35 11.76 -14.51 0.25
C MET A 35 10.82 -13.50 -0.43
N THR A 36 10.08 -13.94 -1.44
CA THR A 36 9.13 -13.10 -2.18
C THR A 36 8.00 -12.61 -1.27
N MET A 37 7.48 -13.49 -0.39
CA MET A 37 6.43 -13.16 0.56
C MET A 37 6.87 -12.08 1.56
N VAL A 38 8.06 -12.24 2.17
CA VAL A 38 8.59 -11.25 3.12
C VAL A 38 8.89 -9.93 2.40
N ALA A 39 9.40 -9.97 1.16
CA ALA A 39 9.64 -8.79 0.35
C ALA A 39 8.35 -8.03 0.04
N LEU A 40 7.27 -8.75 -0.30
CA LEU A 40 5.94 -8.16 -0.57
C LEU A 40 5.33 -7.56 0.69
N GLY A 41 5.40 -8.27 1.82
CA GLY A 41 4.90 -7.78 3.11
C GLY A 41 5.60 -6.50 3.57
N ASN A 42 6.93 -6.46 3.50
CA ASN A 42 7.70 -5.27 3.85
C ASN A 42 7.45 -4.10 2.87
N GLY A 43 7.31 -4.38 1.58
CA GLY A 43 7.03 -3.37 0.56
C GLY A 43 5.63 -2.74 0.76
N ALA A 44 4.62 -3.56 1.01
CA ALA A 44 3.26 -3.09 1.29
C ALA A 44 3.20 -2.21 2.55
N GLN A 45 3.87 -2.63 3.63
CA GLN A 45 3.94 -1.84 4.86
C GLN A 45 4.62 -0.48 4.62
N GLU A 46 5.73 -0.46 3.90
CA GLU A 46 6.46 0.79 3.62
C GLU A 46 5.69 1.71 2.68
N SER A 47 5.00 1.18 1.68
CA SER A 47 4.12 1.96 0.81
C SER A 47 3.04 2.67 1.63
N VAL A 48 2.37 1.94 2.53
CA VAL A 48 1.36 2.54 3.44
C VAL A 48 1.99 3.60 4.34
N GLU A 49 3.16 3.33 4.94
CA GLU A 49 3.86 4.33 5.77
C GLU A 49 4.28 5.57 4.96
N GLN A 50 4.68 5.38 3.71
CA GLN A 50 5.08 6.47 2.82
C GLN A 50 3.87 7.30 2.38
N ASP A 51 2.76 6.64 2.04
CA ASP A 51 1.49 7.30 1.71
C ASP A 51 0.96 8.11 2.91
N VAL A 52 1.02 7.55 4.12
CA VAL A 52 0.65 8.26 5.35
C VAL A 52 1.57 9.44 5.64
N ARG A 53 2.88 9.32 5.42
CA ARG A 53 3.84 10.41 5.63
C ARG A 53 3.70 11.52 4.58
N SER A 54 3.50 11.15 3.31
CA SER A 54 3.35 12.12 2.21
C SER A 54 2.01 12.85 2.28
N ALA A 55 1.00 12.18 2.83
CA ALA A 55 -0.35 12.71 2.94
C ALA A 55 -0.52 13.86 3.95
N GLY A 56 0.47 14.18 4.79
CA GLY A 56 0.33 15.19 5.85
C GLY A 56 -0.72 14.74 6.90
N THR A 57 -0.27 14.38 8.07
CA THR A 57 -1.10 13.73 9.11
C THR A 57 -2.15 14.63 9.77
N ASN A 58 -2.23 15.91 9.40
CA ASN A 58 -3.07 16.92 10.02
C ASN A 58 -4.16 17.50 9.10
N LEU A 59 -4.31 16.99 7.87
CA LEU A 59 -5.35 17.46 6.96
C LEU A 59 -6.61 16.61 7.06
N ILE A 60 -7.76 17.30 6.94
CA ILE A 60 -9.10 16.72 6.97
C ILE A 60 -9.84 17.25 5.75
N HIS A 61 -10.46 16.35 5.00
CA HIS A 61 -11.27 16.66 3.84
C HIS A 61 -12.74 16.46 4.15
N VAL A 62 -13.51 17.52 4.03
CA VAL A 62 -14.97 17.48 3.99
C VAL A 62 -15.38 17.53 2.53
N ASN A 63 -16.10 16.53 2.05
CA ASN A 63 -16.62 16.50 0.69
C ASN A 63 -18.14 16.58 0.73
N ALA A 64 -18.74 17.36 -0.17
CA ALA A 64 -20.17 17.42 -0.34
C ALA A 64 -20.69 16.08 -0.90
N GLY A 65 -21.76 15.55 -0.33
CA GLY A 65 -22.31 14.25 -0.66
C GLY A 65 -21.74 13.10 0.19
N ASN A 66 -22.55 12.06 0.34
CA ASN A 66 -22.18 10.88 1.10
C ASN A 66 -21.73 9.76 0.12
N TYR A 67 -20.43 9.54 0.00
CA TYR A 67 -19.84 8.49 -0.83
C TYR A 67 -19.63 7.20 -0.01
N THR A 68 -20.61 6.77 0.77
CA THR A 68 -20.52 5.45 1.40
C THR A 68 -20.59 4.38 0.33
N ARG A 69 -19.76 3.32 0.47
CA ARG A 69 -19.82 2.08 -0.30
C ARG A 69 -21.10 1.31 0.05
N GLY A 70 -22.25 1.85 -0.33
CA GLY A 70 -23.52 1.16 -0.35
C GLY A 70 -23.84 0.86 -1.79
N GLY A 71 -24.51 -0.26 -2.09
CA GLY A 71 -24.92 -0.60 -3.44
C GLY A 71 -25.71 0.52 -4.13
N GLU A 72 -26.02 0.33 -5.39
CA GLU A 72 -26.66 1.31 -6.27
C GLU A 72 -27.93 1.95 -5.66
N GLU A 73 -28.65 1.20 -4.84
CA GLU A 73 -29.82 1.65 -4.08
C GLU A 73 -29.50 2.72 -3.01
N SER A 74 -28.34 2.61 -2.34
CA SER A 74 -27.90 3.63 -1.36
C SER A 74 -27.46 4.92 -2.04
N ARG A 75 -27.03 4.86 -3.30
CA ARG A 75 -26.72 6.03 -4.14
C ARG A 75 -27.95 6.88 -4.44
N ILE A 76 -29.06 6.24 -4.72
CA ILE A 76 -30.34 6.91 -5.04
C ILE A 76 -30.93 7.51 -3.77
N ALA A 77 -30.78 6.83 -2.65
CA ALA A 77 -31.40 7.19 -1.38
C ALA A 77 -30.79 8.41 -0.70
N THR A 78 -29.47 8.65 -0.87
CA THR A 78 -28.77 9.77 -0.19
C THR A 78 -28.53 10.98 -1.06
N GLY A 79 -29.06 11.03 -2.29
CA GLY A 79 -28.84 12.15 -3.20
C GLY A 79 -27.38 12.27 -3.64
N LEU A 80 -26.74 11.17 -3.91
CA LEU A 80 -25.32 10.98 -4.28
C LEU A 80 -24.90 11.55 -5.65
N GLY A 81 -25.57 12.53 -6.12
CA GLY A 81 -24.99 13.51 -7.01
C GLY A 81 -24.62 14.69 -6.15
N ALA A 82 -23.51 15.32 -6.34
CA ALA A 82 -23.03 16.52 -5.69
C ALA A 82 -24.07 17.20 -4.78
N ALA A 83 -24.00 16.94 -3.47
CA ALA A 83 -24.84 17.68 -2.55
C ALA A 83 -24.50 19.17 -2.69
N THR A 84 -25.50 20.00 -2.87
CA THR A 84 -25.33 21.44 -3.07
C THR A 84 -25.52 22.22 -1.75
N THR A 85 -25.41 21.50 -0.63
CA THR A 85 -25.72 21.99 0.72
C THR A 85 -24.53 22.59 1.44
N LEU A 86 -23.31 22.21 1.07
CA LEU A 86 -22.09 22.72 1.68
C LEU A 86 -21.82 24.16 1.21
N THR A 87 -21.66 25.08 2.15
CA THR A 87 -21.57 26.53 1.87
C THR A 87 -20.29 27.14 2.46
N THR A 88 -19.97 28.37 2.04
CA THR A 88 -18.88 29.16 2.65
C THR A 88 -19.14 29.45 4.13
N ALA A 89 -20.42 29.61 4.52
CA ALA A 89 -20.80 29.81 5.93
C ALA A 89 -20.49 28.57 6.79
N ASP A 90 -20.40 27.37 6.20
CA ASP A 90 -19.99 26.17 6.90
C ASP A 90 -18.46 26.16 7.10
N ALA A 91 -17.70 26.61 6.11
CA ALA A 91 -16.26 26.79 6.25
C ALA A 91 -15.91 27.80 7.34
N ASP A 92 -16.63 28.93 7.39
CA ASP A 92 -16.47 29.96 8.43
C ASP A 92 -16.84 29.43 9.82
N ALA A 93 -17.95 28.68 9.91
CA ALA A 93 -18.38 28.07 11.17
C ALA A 93 -17.34 27.04 11.69
N ILE A 94 -16.78 26.22 10.82
CA ILE A 94 -15.71 25.28 11.17
C ILE A 94 -14.51 26.04 11.72
N ALA A 95 -14.06 27.09 11.03
CA ALA A 95 -12.91 27.88 11.44
C ALA A 95 -13.09 28.56 12.82
N GLN A 96 -14.34 28.96 13.16
CA GLN A 96 -14.64 29.70 14.39
C GLN A 96 -15.04 28.82 15.57
N GLN A 97 -15.71 27.69 15.34
CA GLN A 97 -16.36 26.91 16.38
C GLN A 97 -15.67 25.58 16.69
N VAL A 98 -14.88 25.01 15.75
CA VAL A 98 -14.20 23.76 16.00
C VAL A 98 -12.82 24.02 16.61
N GLN A 99 -12.61 23.51 17.83
CA GLN A 99 -11.32 23.67 18.52
C GLN A 99 -10.23 22.81 17.87
N GLY A 100 -9.02 23.37 17.76
CA GLY A 100 -7.88 22.67 17.18
C GLY A 100 -7.77 22.81 15.65
N VAL A 101 -8.63 23.61 15.03
CA VAL A 101 -8.49 24.02 13.62
C VAL A 101 -7.44 25.13 13.50
N LYS A 102 -6.48 24.96 12.59
CA LYS A 102 -5.44 25.96 12.29
C LYS A 102 -5.77 26.77 11.04
N ARG A 103 -6.22 26.10 9.98
CA ARG A 103 -6.59 26.71 8.71
C ARG A 103 -7.79 25.99 8.10
N VAL A 104 -8.59 26.73 7.34
CA VAL A 104 -9.70 26.18 6.56
C VAL A 104 -9.61 26.75 5.15
N ALA A 105 -9.83 25.93 4.14
CA ALA A 105 -9.86 26.33 2.75
C ALA A 105 -11.09 25.72 2.05
N PRO A 106 -12.05 26.57 1.60
CA PRO A 106 -13.16 26.12 0.77
C PRO A 106 -12.66 25.60 -0.59
N GLY A 107 -13.38 24.63 -1.17
CA GLY A 107 -13.03 24.00 -2.42
C GLY A 107 -14.21 23.92 -3.39
N VAL A 108 -13.99 24.40 -4.62
CA VAL A 108 -14.89 24.25 -5.77
C VAL A 108 -14.14 23.46 -6.84
N ARG A 109 -14.70 22.37 -7.31
CA ARG A 109 -14.02 21.48 -8.28
C ARG A 109 -14.69 21.53 -9.64
N LEU A 110 -13.87 21.60 -10.69
CA LEU A 110 -14.29 21.50 -12.07
C LEU A 110 -13.33 20.54 -12.80
N ARG A 111 -13.85 19.67 -13.64
CA ARG A 111 -13.09 18.98 -14.68
C ARG A 111 -13.44 19.53 -16.02
N GLY A 112 -12.45 19.99 -16.77
CA GLY A 112 -12.73 20.64 -18.03
C GLY A 112 -11.48 21.00 -18.83
N TRP A 113 -11.72 21.65 -19.96
CA TRP A 113 -10.65 22.14 -20.81
C TRP A 113 -10.06 23.45 -20.25
N ILE A 114 -8.75 23.47 -20.16
CA ILE A 114 -7.92 24.66 -19.86
C ILE A 114 -7.21 24.98 -21.17
N ALA A 115 -7.41 26.15 -21.73
CA ALA A 115 -6.93 26.50 -23.06
C ALA A 115 -6.17 27.84 -23.10
N SER A 116 -5.13 27.93 -23.93
CA SER A 116 -4.43 29.18 -24.25
C SER A 116 -3.72 29.05 -25.59
N GLY A 117 -3.71 30.11 -26.42
CA GLY A 117 -2.93 30.17 -27.65
C GLY A 117 -3.18 29.02 -28.65
N GLY A 118 -4.40 28.47 -28.71
CA GLY A 118 -4.76 27.36 -29.57
C GLY A 118 -4.42 25.96 -29.03
N ARG A 119 -3.71 25.87 -27.88
CA ARG A 119 -3.49 24.60 -27.17
C ARG A 119 -4.52 24.43 -26.08
N ARG A 120 -4.86 23.19 -25.76
CA ARG A 120 -5.81 22.88 -24.70
C ARG A 120 -5.39 21.60 -23.97
N PHE A 121 -5.63 21.57 -22.67
CA PHE A 121 -5.38 20.45 -21.78
C PHE A 121 -6.67 20.13 -21.01
N TYR A 122 -7.05 18.86 -20.92
CA TYR A 122 -8.20 18.45 -20.13
C TYR A 122 -7.72 18.05 -18.75
N GLY A 123 -8.00 18.90 -17.76
CA GLY A 123 -7.48 18.73 -16.40
C GLY A 123 -8.49 19.10 -15.33
N GLN A 124 -8.04 19.00 -14.09
CA GLN A 124 -8.80 19.45 -12.92
C GLN A 124 -8.52 20.92 -12.63
N VAL A 125 -9.57 21.65 -12.28
CA VAL A 125 -9.48 23.01 -11.76
C VAL A 125 -10.03 23.01 -10.34
N LEU A 126 -9.24 23.48 -9.38
CA LEU A 126 -9.64 23.66 -8.00
C LEU A 126 -9.73 25.15 -7.69
N GLY A 127 -10.96 25.62 -7.47
CA GLY A 127 -11.20 26.90 -6.83
C GLY A 127 -10.99 26.76 -5.33
N THR A 128 -10.08 27.56 -4.75
CA THR A 128 -9.75 27.47 -3.32
C THR A 128 -9.38 28.84 -2.75
N ASP A 129 -8.92 28.89 -1.51
CA ASP A 129 -8.55 30.09 -0.79
C ASP A 129 -7.05 30.16 -0.50
N VAL A 130 -6.60 31.31 0.00
CA VAL A 130 -5.20 31.63 0.30
C VAL A 130 -4.53 30.59 1.22
N PRO A 131 -5.16 30.10 2.29
CA PRO A 131 -4.55 29.15 3.21
C PRO A 131 -4.14 27.81 2.57
N PHE A 132 -4.76 27.44 1.43
CA PHE A 132 -4.60 26.12 0.81
C PHE A 132 -3.12 25.82 0.46
N ALA A 133 -2.41 26.73 -0.19
CA ALA A 133 -1.00 26.53 -0.54
C ALA A 133 -0.10 26.33 0.69
N ALA A 134 -0.41 27.05 1.77
CA ALA A 134 0.32 26.94 3.03
C ALA A 134 0.03 25.66 3.84
N MET A 135 -1.12 25.00 3.59
CA MET A 135 -1.44 23.69 4.17
C MET A 135 -0.54 22.57 3.61
N PHE A 136 -0.09 22.73 2.36
CA PHE A 136 0.75 21.77 1.65
C PHE A 136 2.21 22.18 1.53
N ASP A 137 2.62 23.30 2.16
CA ASP A 137 3.97 23.89 2.11
C ASP A 137 4.51 24.04 0.67
N TRP A 138 3.65 24.51 -0.24
CA TRP A 138 3.98 24.62 -1.65
C TRP A 138 5.03 25.68 -1.92
N ARG A 139 5.96 25.33 -2.81
CA ARG A 139 6.89 26.25 -3.43
C ARG A 139 6.40 26.63 -4.83
N PHE A 140 6.84 27.79 -5.29
CA PHE A 140 6.49 28.29 -6.61
C PHE A 140 7.74 28.41 -7.46
N THR A 141 7.72 27.81 -8.65
CA THR A 141 8.84 27.91 -9.61
C THR A 141 8.86 29.29 -10.23
N GLU A 142 7.68 29.87 -10.51
CA GLU A 142 7.50 31.19 -11.10
C GLU A 142 6.30 31.87 -10.45
N GLY A 143 6.40 33.21 -10.30
CA GLY A 143 5.28 33.99 -9.80
C GLY A 143 4.96 33.82 -8.33
N ARG A 144 3.67 33.84 -8.01
CA ARG A 144 3.16 33.81 -6.63
C ARG A 144 1.81 33.09 -6.54
N TRP A 145 1.38 32.77 -5.32
CA TRP A 145 0.00 32.40 -5.03
C TRP A 145 -0.93 33.64 -5.14
N PHE A 146 -2.21 33.42 -5.31
CA PHE A 146 -3.18 34.51 -5.24
C PHE A 146 -3.34 35.02 -3.80
N THR A 147 -3.76 36.28 -3.66
CA THR A 147 -3.89 36.96 -2.38
C THR A 147 -5.33 37.01 -1.90
N SER A 148 -5.53 37.39 -0.63
CA SER A 148 -6.89 37.61 -0.07
C SER A 148 -7.66 38.69 -0.86
N ALA A 149 -6.97 39.68 -1.41
CA ALA A 149 -7.59 40.70 -2.28
C ALA A 149 -8.06 40.10 -3.63
N ASP A 150 -7.35 39.07 -4.15
CA ASP A 150 -7.75 38.38 -5.37
C ASP A 150 -9.00 37.52 -5.10
N VAL A 151 -9.08 36.86 -3.93
CA VAL A 151 -10.25 36.06 -3.51
C VAL A 151 -11.46 36.95 -3.21
N ALA A 152 -11.31 37.95 -2.37
CA ALA A 152 -12.38 38.88 -2.00
C ALA A 152 -12.91 39.67 -3.20
N GLY A 153 -12.00 40.06 -4.11
CA GLY A 153 -12.35 40.79 -5.34
C GLY A 153 -12.83 39.88 -6.48
N ARG A 154 -12.95 38.56 -6.24
CA ARG A 154 -13.36 37.56 -7.25
C ARG A 154 -12.55 37.65 -8.53
N ARG A 155 -11.24 38.00 -8.41
CA ARG A 155 -10.39 38.25 -9.57
C ARG A 155 -10.10 36.97 -10.34
N PRO A 156 -10.21 36.97 -11.66
CA PRO A 156 -9.92 35.80 -12.49
C PRO A 156 -8.41 35.61 -12.66
N VAL A 157 -7.75 35.10 -11.61
CA VAL A 157 -6.33 34.73 -11.60
C VAL A 157 -6.18 33.22 -11.45
N ALA A 158 -5.10 32.66 -12.02
CA ALA A 158 -4.85 31.22 -11.98
C ALA A 158 -3.40 30.94 -11.60
N VAL A 159 -3.20 29.86 -10.85
CA VAL A 159 -1.89 29.24 -10.61
C VAL A 159 -1.94 27.86 -11.24
N LEU A 160 -0.94 27.50 -12.02
CA LEU A 160 -0.92 26.24 -12.75
C LEU A 160 0.07 25.25 -12.11
N GLY A 161 -0.27 23.98 -12.11
CA GLY A 161 0.68 22.91 -11.90
C GLY A 161 1.66 22.81 -13.07
N ARG A 162 2.83 22.25 -12.83
CA ARG A 162 3.91 22.15 -13.83
C ARG A 162 3.47 21.44 -15.10
N THR A 163 2.81 20.28 -14.98
CA THR A 163 2.33 19.52 -16.14
C THR A 163 1.28 20.31 -16.93
N THR A 164 0.34 20.96 -16.26
CA THR A 164 -0.67 21.81 -16.91
C THR A 164 -0.01 22.95 -17.69
N ARG A 165 1.01 23.64 -17.09
CA ARG A 165 1.79 24.65 -17.78
C ARG A 165 2.47 24.11 -19.02
N ASP A 166 3.16 22.96 -18.90
CA ASP A 166 3.93 22.35 -19.98
C ASP A 166 3.04 21.90 -21.16
N GLN A 167 1.86 21.40 -20.87
CA GLN A 167 0.89 21.00 -21.90
C GLN A 167 0.30 22.20 -22.66
N ILE A 168 0.06 23.31 -21.96
CA ILE A 168 -0.60 24.48 -22.55
C ILE A 168 0.41 25.41 -23.23
N PHE A 169 1.54 25.70 -22.57
CA PHE A 169 2.52 26.68 -23.05
C PHE A 169 3.77 26.04 -23.67
N GLY A 170 4.05 24.79 -23.33
CA GLY A 170 5.29 24.08 -23.66
C GLY A 170 6.25 24.00 -22.47
N ALA A 171 7.10 22.98 -22.50
CA ALA A 171 8.06 22.73 -21.41
C ALA A 171 9.00 23.92 -21.22
N GLY A 172 9.07 24.44 -19.98
CA GLY A 172 9.93 25.58 -19.63
C GLY A 172 9.49 26.96 -20.16
N ALA A 173 8.34 27.05 -20.81
CA ALA A 173 7.84 28.36 -21.31
C ALA A 173 7.37 29.25 -20.15
N LYS A 174 7.58 30.56 -20.30
CA LYS A 174 7.05 31.56 -19.37
C LYS A 174 5.52 31.61 -19.49
N ALA A 175 4.82 31.20 -18.46
CA ALA A 175 3.37 31.18 -18.43
C ALA A 175 2.79 32.35 -17.63
N VAL A 176 3.50 32.87 -16.65
CA VAL A 176 3.06 33.99 -15.80
C VAL A 176 2.77 35.21 -16.61
N GLY A 177 1.62 35.85 -16.40
CA GLY A 177 1.11 37.02 -17.13
C GLY A 177 0.28 36.67 -18.38
N ASN A 178 0.29 35.43 -18.84
CA ASN A 178 -0.49 34.99 -20.00
C ASN A 178 -1.93 34.59 -19.61
N PRO A 179 -2.91 34.76 -20.51
CA PRO A 179 -4.27 34.37 -20.27
C PRO A 179 -4.46 32.85 -20.49
N VAL A 180 -5.31 32.24 -19.66
CA VAL A 180 -5.85 30.90 -19.83
C VAL A 180 -7.37 30.95 -19.76
N THR A 181 -8.06 30.21 -20.61
CA THR A 181 -9.50 30.12 -20.62
C THR A 181 -9.94 28.84 -19.89
N ILE A 182 -10.78 28.99 -18.87
CA ILE A 182 -11.37 27.89 -18.08
C ILE A 182 -12.88 28.10 -18.11
N HIS A 183 -13.63 27.10 -18.57
CA HIS A 183 -15.10 27.15 -18.66
C HIS A 183 -15.64 28.46 -19.32
N GLY A 184 -14.99 28.88 -20.40
CA GLY A 184 -15.40 30.11 -21.12
C GLY A 184 -14.94 31.42 -20.48
N GLN A 185 -14.42 31.44 -19.26
CA GLN A 185 -13.89 32.63 -18.60
C GLN A 185 -12.36 32.69 -18.72
N THR A 186 -11.84 33.89 -18.94
CA THR A 186 -10.38 34.12 -19.05
C THR A 186 -9.78 34.44 -17.69
N PHE A 187 -8.75 33.69 -17.29
CA PHE A 187 -7.96 33.87 -16.08
C PHE A 187 -6.53 34.28 -16.45
N THR A 188 -5.92 35.13 -15.66
CA THR A 188 -4.51 35.48 -15.83
C THR A 188 -3.64 34.60 -14.95
N VAL A 189 -2.63 33.95 -15.54
CA VAL A 189 -1.67 33.12 -14.79
C VAL A 189 -0.78 34.01 -13.93
N VAL A 190 -0.79 33.79 -12.61
CA VAL A 190 0.01 34.55 -11.63
C VAL A 190 1.14 33.74 -10.99
N GLY A 191 1.13 32.42 -11.16
CA GLY A 191 2.19 31.56 -10.61
C GLY A 191 2.14 30.14 -11.15
N ILE A 192 3.25 29.42 -10.91
CA ILE A 192 3.43 28.01 -11.24
C ILE A 192 3.86 27.27 -9.97
N THR A 193 3.13 26.21 -9.58
CA THR A 193 3.49 25.40 -8.42
C THR A 193 4.59 24.39 -8.75
N ASP A 194 5.46 24.15 -7.77
CA ASP A 194 6.46 23.07 -7.80
C ASP A 194 6.11 22.02 -6.76
N THR A 195 4.92 21.44 -6.89
CA THR A 195 4.50 20.29 -6.07
C THR A 195 5.03 18.99 -6.69
N THR A 196 5.30 18.00 -5.84
CA THR A 196 5.68 16.63 -6.26
C THR A 196 4.50 15.67 -6.28
N ASP A 197 3.34 16.10 -5.81
CA ASP A 197 2.12 15.30 -5.81
C ASP A 197 1.60 15.12 -7.25
N PRO A 198 1.52 13.87 -7.77
CA PRO A 198 1.08 13.59 -9.13
C PRO A 198 -0.30 14.16 -9.46
N ASP A 199 -1.23 14.14 -8.51
CA ASP A 199 -2.59 14.66 -8.71
C ASP A 199 -2.57 16.19 -8.85
N GLN A 200 -1.69 16.88 -8.11
CA GLN A 200 -1.64 18.34 -8.05
C GLN A 200 -0.83 18.99 -9.18
N ILE A 201 0.19 18.28 -9.71
CA ILE A 201 0.98 18.80 -10.84
C ILE A 201 0.18 18.97 -12.14
N GLU A 202 -0.96 18.26 -12.25
CA GLU A 202 -1.88 18.33 -13.40
C GLU A 202 -3.07 19.26 -13.18
N MET A 203 -3.12 20.01 -12.07
CA MET A 203 -4.23 20.89 -11.73
C MET A 203 -3.97 22.35 -12.08
N ALA A 204 -5.07 23.11 -12.21
CA ALA A 204 -5.07 24.55 -12.14
C ALA A 204 -5.80 25.02 -10.87
N PHE A 205 -5.26 26.03 -10.20
CA PHE A 205 -5.82 26.61 -8.98
C PHE A 205 -6.28 28.03 -9.24
N VAL A 206 -7.48 28.34 -8.79
CA VAL A 206 -8.10 29.67 -8.95
C VAL A 206 -8.78 30.09 -7.64
N PRO A 207 -9.08 31.36 -7.40
CA PRO A 207 -9.94 31.76 -6.30
C PRO A 207 -11.30 31.07 -6.39
N TYR A 208 -11.76 30.45 -5.29
CA TYR A 208 -13.04 29.70 -5.30
C TYR A 208 -14.23 30.56 -5.72
N ALA A 209 -14.24 31.83 -5.27
CA ALA A 209 -15.30 32.77 -5.61
C ALA A 209 -15.35 33.11 -7.11
N ALA A 210 -14.20 33.25 -7.77
CA ALA A 210 -14.12 33.43 -9.21
C ALA A 210 -14.59 32.20 -9.98
N LEU A 211 -14.31 30.99 -9.48
CA LEU A 211 -14.77 29.76 -10.11
C LEU A 211 -16.28 29.54 -9.88
N GLN A 212 -16.81 29.91 -8.71
CA GLN A 212 -18.26 29.91 -8.46
C GLN A 212 -18.99 30.81 -9.47
N ASP A 213 -18.48 32.00 -9.71
CA ASP A 213 -19.05 32.91 -10.71
C ASP A 213 -19.02 32.32 -12.12
N ALA A 214 -17.88 31.73 -12.52
CA ALA A 214 -17.74 31.08 -13.81
C ALA A 214 -18.72 29.90 -14.01
N LEU A 215 -19.06 29.20 -12.93
CA LEU A 215 -19.97 28.05 -12.94
C LEU A 215 -21.42 28.42 -12.66
N GLY A 216 -21.70 29.64 -12.19
CA GLY A 216 -23.04 30.07 -11.76
C GLY A 216 -23.56 29.31 -10.53
N ILE A 217 -22.67 28.95 -9.59
CA ILE A 217 -23.00 28.18 -8.38
C ILE A 217 -22.66 28.98 -7.11
N SER A 218 -23.33 28.67 -5.99
CA SER A 218 -23.07 29.27 -4.68
C SER A 218 -22.62 28.31 -3.60
N TYR A 219 -22.59 27.01 -3.91
CA TYR A 219 -22.17 25.95 -2.99
C TYR A 219 -20.70 25.55 -3.17
N LEU A 220 -20.18 24.81 -2.20
CA LEU A 220 -18.86 24.22 -2.22
C LEU A 220 -18.92 22.72 -2.53
N HIS A 221 -17.89 22.22 -3.19
CA HIS A 221 -17.73 20.78 -3.40
C HIS A 221 -16.92 20.12 -2.26
N SER A 222 -16.06 20.90 -1.59
CA SER A 222 -15.26 20.41 -0.48
C SER A 222 -14.79 21.55 0.43
N ILE A 223 -14.39 21.18 1.66
CA ILE A 223 -13.65 22.04 2.57
C ILE A 223 -12.43 21.26 3.03
N THR A 224 -11.24 21.86 2.90
CA THR A 224 -9.99 21.29 3.44
C THR A 224 -9.66 21.98 4.74
N ILE A 225 -9.40 21.22 5.79
CA ILE A 225 -9.13 21.70 7.14
C ILE A 225 -7.73 21.23 7.54
N GLU A 226 -6.93 22.11 8.11
CA GLU A 226 -5.67 21.77 8.78
C GLU A 226 -5.88 21.79 10.28
N ALA A 227 -5.66 20.66 10.94
CA ALA A 227 -5.61 20.60 12.41
C ALA A 227 -4.32 21.22 12.93
N ALA A 228 -4.35 21.84 14.11
CA ALA A 228 -3.18 22.46 14.73
C ALA A 228 -2.09 21.41 15.07
N LEU A 229 -2.51 20.23 15.48
CA LEU A 229 -1.64 19.10 15.82
C LEU A 229 -2.06 17.86 15.02
N ALA A 230 -1.08 17.13 14.48
CA ALA A 230 -1.32 15.92 13.68
C ALA A 230 -2.12 14.86 14.46
N GLY A 231 -1.86 14.66 15.75
CA GLY A 231 -2.57 13.70 16.60
C GLY A 231 -4.04 14.07 16.90
N GLU A 232 -4.47 15.29 16.58
CA GLU A 232 -5.84 15.76 16.83
C GLU A 232 -6.74 15.70 15.60
N ALA A 233 -6.22 15.32 14.44
CA ALA A 233 -6.99 15.33 13.19
C ALA A 233 -8.29 14.51 13.28
N SER A 234 -8.26 13.34 13.93
CA SER A 234 -9.44 12.50 14.11
C SER A 234 -10.51 13.15 15.02
N ARG A 235 -10.07 13.83 16.10
CA ARG A 235 -10.98 14.57 16.98
C ARG A 235 -11.60 15.76 16.25
N VAL A 236 -10.77 16.55 15.56
CA VAL A 236 -11.24 17.70 14.76
C VAL A 236 -12.19 17.24 13.66
N ALA A 237 -11.94 16.09 13.02
CA ALA A 237 -12.85 15.52 12.03
C ALA A 237 -14.21 15.13 12.64
N ALA A 238 -14.21 14.50 13.83
CA ALA A 238 -15.44 14.15 14.55
C ALA A 238 -16.24 15.40 14.99
N ASP A 239 -15.55 16.41 15.55
CA ASP A 239 -16.16 17.67 15.95
C ASP A 239 -16.73 18.43 14.75
N THR A 240 -16.01 18.42 13.61
CA THR A 240 -16.47 19.00 12.33
C THR A 240 -17.73 18.29 11.85
N ALA A 241 -17.76 16.96 11.89
CA ALA A 241 -18.95 16.20 11.48
C ALA A 241 -20.14 16.49 12.38
N ALA A 242 -19.94 16.60 13.70
CA ALA A 242 -21.00 16.96 14.65
C ALA A 242 -21.56 18.37 14.39
N LEU A 243 -20.68 19.35 14.14
CA LEU A 243 -21.08 20.71 13.78
C LEU A 243 -21.90 20.75 12.50
N LEU A 244 -21.43 20.09 11.44
CA LEU A 244 -22.13 20.07 10.15
C LEU A 244 -23.48 19.36 10.25
N ARG A 245 -23.60 18.25 10.99
CA ARG A 245 -24.89 17.59 11.24
C ARG A 245 -25.88 18.52 11.89
N SER A 246 -25.46 19.29 12.88
CA SER A 246 -26.36 20.26 13.53
C SER A 246 -26.80 21.40 12.60
N ARG A 247 -25.91 21.85 11.70
CA ARG A 247 -26.22 22.92 10.73
C ARG A 247 -27.08 22.45 9.57
N HIS A 248 -26.85 21.19 9.13
CA HIS A 248 -27.57 20.57 8.01
C HIS A 248 -28.78 19.73 8.43
N ALA A 249 -29.17 19.75 9.72
CA ALA A 249 -30.25 18.90 10.26
C ALA A 249 -31.52 18.94 9.42
N ALA A 250 -31.96 20.12 8.99
CA ALA A 250 -33.16 20.27 8.17
C ALA A 250 -33.05 19.60 6.78
N HIS A 251 -31.85 19.60 6.17
CA HIS A 251 -31.59 18.91 4.89
C HIS A 251 -31.55 17.42 5.07
N ILE A 252 -30.92 16.95 6.15
CA ILE A 252 -30.81 15.54 6.51
C ILE A 252 -32.23 14.98 6.81
N ASP A 253 -33.02 15.66 7.62
CA ASP A 253 -34.40 15.26 7.94
C ASP A 253 -35.25 15.17 6.68
N ALA A 254 -35.15 16.14 5.77
CA ALA A 254 -35.88 16.12 4.51
C ALA A 254 -35.42 14.99 3.57
N ALA A 255 -34.14 14.57 3.64
CA ALA A 255 -33.63 13.43 2.89
C ALA A 255 -34.15 12.10 3.49
N VAL A 256 -34.13 11.96 4.82
CA VAL A 256 -34.68 10.80 5.54
C VAL A 256 -36.18 10.63 5.25
N GLU A 257 -36.95 11.73 5.24
CA GLU A 257 -38.38 11.69 4.95
C GLU A 257 -38.67 11.25 3.50
N ARG A 258 -37.86 11.70 2.54
CA ARG A 258 -37.93 11.22 1.14
C ARG A 258 -37.66 9.72 1.03
N LEU A 259 -36.73 9.20 1.82
CA LEU A 259 -36.43 7.76 1.87
C LEU A 259 -37.62 6.96 2.43
N ARG A 260 -38.28 7.46 3.49
CA ARG A 260 -39.49 6.85 4.05
C ARG A 260 -40.62 6.82 3.03
N GLN A 261 -40.83 7.91 2.31
CA GLN A 261 -41.84 7.99 1.25
C GLN A 261 -41.53 7.07 0.07
N ALA A 262 -40.25 6.77 -0.20
CA ALA A 262 -39.80 5.78 -1.19
C ALA A 262 -39.92 4.33 -0.71
N GLY A 263 -40.44 4.08 0.50
CA GLY A 263 -40.66 2.73 1.05
C GLY A 263 -39.43 2.10 1.71
N VAL A 264 -38.35 2.85 1.93
CA VAL A 264 -37.16 2.38 2.66
C VAL A 264 -37.48 2.38 4.16
N THR A 265 -37.55 1.21 4.80
CA THR A 265 -37.90 1.06 6.21
C THR A 265 -36.96 0.10 6.96
N GLY A 266 -36.89 0.25 8.28
CA GLY A 266 -36.17 -0.69 9.16
C GLY A 266 -34.65 -0.69 8.95
N ASN A 267 -34.03 -1.85 8.84
CA ASN A 267 -32.58 -2.02 8.70
C ASN A 267 -31.98 -1.50 7.37
N GLN A 268 -32.82 -1.09 6.43
CA GLN A 268 -32.42 -0.45 5.18
C GLN A 268 -32.24 1.08 5.33
N MET A 269 -32.73 1.66 6.44
CA MET A 269 -32.50 3.07 6.73
C MET A 269 -31.05 3.30 7.10
N PRO A 270 -30.39 4.32 6.53
CA PRO A 270 -29.05 4.71 6.95
C PRO A 270 -29.05 5.07 8.45
N GLN A 271 -28.20 4.43 9.23
CA GLN A 271 -28.05 4.75 10.66
C GLN A 271 -26.79 5.59 10.86
N ALA A 272 -26.89 6.65 11.65
CA ALA A 272 -25.76 7.46 12.05
C ALA A 272 -24.71 6.58 12.78
N GLY A 273 -23.47 6.53 12.28
CA GLY A 273 -22.37 5.78 12.90
C GLY A 273 -22.11 4.37 12.35
N THR A 274 -22.91 3.85 11.42
CA THR A 274 -22.73 2.50 10.84
C THR A 274 -22.49 2.51 9.34
N GLY A 275 -21.64 3.41 8.83
CA GLY A 275 -21.28 3.46 7.41
C GLY A 275 -22.42 3.79 6.44
N GLY A 276 -23.61 4.08 6.97
CA GLY A 276 -24.82 4.49 6.28
C GLY A 276 -25.40 5.77 6.87
N SER A 277 -24.56 6.73 7.28
CA SER A 277 -25.02 8.03 7.78
C SER A 277 -25.88 8.73 6.72
N PRO A 278 -27.05 9.28 7.08
CA PRO A 278 -27.85 10.10 6.18
C PRO A 278 -27.23 11.48 5.93
N ASP A 279 -25.99 11.70 6.37
CA ASP A 279 -25.27 12.96 6.18
C ASP A 279 -25.16 13.28 4.69
N ASP A 280 -25.37 14.55 4.35
CA ASP A 280 -25.21 15.09 2.99
C ASP A 280 -23.76 15.52 2.70
N PHE A 281 -22.82 15.11 3.56
CA PHE A 281 -21.38 15.34 3.47
C PHE A 281 -20.60 14.11 3.97
N THR A 282 -19.31 14.08 3.66
CA THR A 282 -18.37 13.07 4.17
C THR A 282 -17.16 13.76 4.75
N VAL A 283 -16.76 13.42 5.97
CA VAL A 283 -15.54 13.94 6.63
C VAL A 283 -14.52 12.83 6.72
N LYS A 284 -13.35 13.03 6.12
CA LYS A 284 -12.23 12.06 6.12
C LYS A 284 -10.94 12.75 6.51
N THR A 285 -10.11 12.10 7.32
CA THR A 285 -8.73 12.55 7.49
C THR A 285 -7.91 12.13 6.27
N GLN A 286 -6.91 12.91 5.90
CA GLN A 286 -6.03 12.57 4.78
C GLN A 286 -5.32 11.22 5.02
N ALA A 287 -4.98 10.91 6.27
CA ALA A 287 -4.44 9.62 6.64
C ALA A 287 -5.41 8.46 6.32
N SER A 288 -6.73 8.63 6.58
CA SER A 288 -7.72 7.59 6.24
C SER A 288 -7.93 7.48 4.73
N GLU A 289 -7.82 8.57 4.00
CA GLU A 289 -7.92 8.58 2.53
C GLU A 289 -6.70 7.91 1.88
N ALA A 290 -5.49 8.21 2.36
CA ALA A 290 -4.25 7.58 1.92
C ALA A 290 -4.25 6.06 2.17
N LEU A 291 -4.70 5.63 3.35
CA LEU A 291 -4.90 4.22 3.65
C LEU A 291 -5.89 3.55 2.68
N THR A 292 -6.98 4.24 2.36
CA THR A 292 -7.98 3.72 1.42
C THR A 292 -7.41 3.62 0.00
N LYS A 293 -6.64 4.60 -0.48
CA LYS A 293 -5.96 4.57 -1.79
C LYS A 293 -4.91 3.45 -1.86
N GLY A 294 -4.05 3.32 -0.85
CA GLY A 294 -3.02 2.27 -0.78
C GLY A 294 -3.60 0.85 -0.76
N LEU A 295 -4.80 0.68 -0.22
CA LEU A 295 -5.50 -0.61 -0.21
C LEU A 295 -6.02 -1.04 -1.58
N TYR A 296 -6.28 -0.11 -2.52
CA TYR A 296 -6.76 -0.45 -3.86
C TYR A 296 -5.68 -1.03 -4.78
N THR A 297 -4.41 -0.81 -4.49
CA THR A 297 -3.28 -1.22 -5.34
C THR A 297 -2.68 -2.57 -4.97
N SER A 298 -3.15 -3.22 -3.88
CA SER A 298 -2.56 -4.47 -3.38
C SER A 298 -3.61 -5.54 -3.09
N VAL A 299 -3.15 -6.74 -2.71
CA VAL A 299 -3.91 -7.89 -2.20
C VAL A 299 -5.01 -7.51 -1.18
N ALA A 300 -4.89 -6.34 -0.57
CA ALA A 300 -5.87 -5.77 0.34
C ALA A 300 -7.24 -5.48 -0.31
N ALA A 301 -7.32 -5.26 -1.63
CA ALA A 301 -8.61 -5.13 -2.31
C ALA A 301 -9.44 -6.42 -2.23
N PHE A 302 -8.78 -7.58 -2.30
CA PHE A 302 -9.42 -8.88 -2.13
C PHE A 302 -9.89 -9.11 -0.68
N VAL A 303 -9.08 -8.68 0.29
CA VAL A 303 -9.41 -8.79 1.72
C VAL A 303 -10.58 -7.88 2.08
N LEU A 304 -10.59 -6.62 1.59
CA LEU A 304 -11.67 -5.67 1.82
C LEU A 304 -13.01 -6.08 1.20
N ALA A 305 -13.00 -6.75 0.05
CA ALA A 305 -14.22 -7.25 -0.58
C ALA A 305 -14.91 -8.34 0.26
N ASN A 306 -14.17 -9.02 1.14
CA ASN A 306 -14.65 -10.11 1.98
C ASN A 306 -14.78 -9.75 3.47
N MET A 307 -14.55 -8.48 3.87
CA MET A 307 -14.66 -8.05 5.27
C MET A 307 -16.02 -7.44 5.58
N PRO A 308 -16.52 -7.62 6.84
CA PRO A 308 -17.71 -6.89 7.31
C PRO A 308 -17.47 -5.37 7.26
N LYS A 309 -18.53 -4.61 7.03
CA LYS A 309 -18.50 -3.14 6.93
C LYS A 309 -17.80 -2.53 8.16
N LEU A 310 -16.71 -1.82 7.94
CA LEU A 310 -15.97 -1.11 8.98
C LEU A 310 -16.52 0.30 9.14
N ASP A 311 -16.80 0.69 10.36
CA ASP A 311 -17.17 2.06 10.73
C ASP A 311 -15.98 3.01 10.47
N GLU A 312 -16.21 4.08 9.72
CA GLU A 312 -15.18 5.04 9.27
C GLU A 312 -14.58 5.90 10.40
N THR A 313 -15.04 5.73 11.64
CA THR A 313 -14.72 6.64 12.75
C THR A 313 -13.50 6.28 13.58
N ASN A 314 -12.85 5.14 13.35
CA ASN A 314 -11.76 4.70 14.21
C ASN A 314 -10.50 4.26 13.44
N LEU A 315 -9.63 5.23 13.12
CA LEU A 315 -8.32 4.99 12.46
C LEU A 315 -7.46 3.95 13.19
N ALA A 316 -7.53 3.91 14.51
CA ALA A 316 -6.80 2.94 15.32
C ALA A 316 -7.34 1.52 15.12
N GLU A 317 -8.65 1.38 15.03
CA GLU A 317 -9.35 0.11 14.80
C GLU A 317 -9.19 -0.38 13.35
N MET A 318 -9.20 0.55 12.38
CA MET A 318 -8.90 0.26 10.98
C MET A 318 -7.44 -0.19 10.81
N ASN A 319 -6.47 0.51 11.43
CA ASN A 319 -5.07 0.08 11.44
C ASN A 319 -4.89 -1.31 12.08
N ALA A 320 -5.55 -1.56 13.22
CA ALA A 320 -5.52 -2.86 13.87
C ALA A 320 -6.12 -3.96 12.99
N THR A 321 -7.19 -3.66 12.27
CA THR A 321 -7.86 -4.61 11.36
C THR A 321 -7.01 -4.87 10.11
N LEU A 322 -6.38 -3.85 9.55
CA LEU A 322 -5.44 -3.99 8.44
C LEU A 322 -4.20 -4.81 8.83
N GLN A 323 -3.66 -4.56 10.02
CA GLN A 323 -2.55 -5.36 10.56
C GLN A 323 -2.96 -6.82 10.76
N ARG A 324 -4.16 -7.09 11.29
CA ARG A 324 -4.67 -8.46 11.43
C ARG A 324 -4.88 -9.14 10.08
N ALA A 325 -5.45 -8.44 9.10
CA ALA A 325 -5.65 -8.97 7.76
C ALA A 325 -4.32 -9.27 7.06
N SER A 326 -3.35 -8.36 7.15
CA SER A 326 -2.00 -8.56 6.64
C SER A 326 -1.28 -9.73 7.34
N ALA A 327 -1.40 -9.83 8.66
CA ALA A 327 -0.84 -10.93 9.43
C ALA A 327 -1.47 -12.28 9.05
N THR A 328 -2.78 -12.32 8.81
CA THR A 328 -3.49 -13.54 8.39
C THR A 328 -3.03 -13.99 7.00
N MET A 329 -2.92 -13.06 6.04
CA MET A 329 -2.39 -13.36 4.71
C MET A 329 -0.94 -13.85 4.77
N THR A 330 -0.11 -13.18 5.56
CA THR A 330 1.27 -13.57 5.80
C THR A 330 1.34 -14.98 6.40
N ALA A 331 0.48 -15.30 7.36
CA ALA A 331 0.42 -16.62 7.96
C ALA A 331 -0.01 -17.72 6.97
N LEU A 332 -0.98 -17.45 6.10
CA LEU A 332 -1.41 -18.39 5.05
C LEU A 332 -0.28 -18.66 4.05
N LEU A 333 0.37 -17.62 3.57
CA LEU A 333 1.50 -17.76 2.65
C LEU A 333 2.69 -18.45 3.31
N ALA A 334 2.96 -18.14 4.60
CA ALA A 334 3.97 -18.83 5.39
C ALA A 334 3.66 -20.33 5.54
N GLY A 335 2.39 -20.69 5.69
CA GLY A 335 1.94 -22.08 5.71
C GLY A 335 2.26 -22.81 4.41
N ILE A 336 1.98 -22.21 3.26
CA ILE A 336 2.28 -22.76 1.94
C ILE A 336 3.81 -22.93 1.75
N ALA A 337 4.58 -21.92 2.13
CA ALA A 337 6.03 -21.97 2.07
C ALA A 337 6.62 -23.05 3.00
N ALA A 338 6.07 -23.21 4.20
CA ALA A 338 6.47 -24.26 5.15
C ALA A 338 6.21 -25.65 4.59
N ILE A 339 5.06 -25.90 3.95
CA ILE A 339 4.76 -27.16 3.27
C ILE A 339 5.81 -27.43 2.17
N SER A 340 6.11 -26.44 1.34
CA SER A 340 7.14 -26.57 0.28
C SER A 340 8.51 -26.89 0.84
N LEU A 341 8.90 -26.27 1.95
CA LEU A 341 10.16 -26.53 2.64
C LEU A 341 10.22 -27.94 3.26
N VAL A 342 9.11 -28.43 3.83
CA VAL A 342 9.01 -29.79 4.33
C VAL A 342 9.17 -30.81 3.20
N VAL A 343 8.50 -30.58 2.06
CA VAL A 343 8.63 -31.45 0.87
C VAL A 343 10.08 -31.46 0.36
N GLY A 344 10.74 -30.28 0.28
CA GLY A 344 12.15 -30.15 -0.07
C GLY A 344 13.07 -30.87 0.93
N GLY A 345 12.79 -30.75 2.22
CA GLY A 345 13.50 -31.43 3.30
C GLY A 345 13.38 -32.96 3.24
N VAL A 346 12.16 -33.48 3.00
CA VAL A 346 11.93 -34.92 2.78
C VAL A 346 12.69 -35.41 1.54
N GLY A 347 12.78 -34.56 0.50
CA GLY A 347 13.64 -34.84 -0.67
C GLY A 347 15.12 -35.03 -0.30
N ILE A 348 15.70 -34.12 0.51
CA ILE A 348 17.06 -34.23 1.03
C ILE A 348 17.21 -35.52 1.84
N MET A 349 16.29 -35.80 2.75
CA MET A 349 16.33 -37.02 3.56
C MET A 349 16.35 -38.29 2.69
N ASN A 350 15.51 -38.36 1.66
CA ASN A 350 15.39 -39.50 0.79
C ASN A 350 16.69 -39.75 0.00
N ILE A 351 17.29 -38.68 -0.58
CA ILE A 351 18.56 -38.81 -1.27
C ILE A 351 19.69 -39.23 -0.34
N MET A 352 19.74 -38.67 0.84
CA MET A 352 20.76 -39.03 1.82
C MET A 352 20.64 -40.49 2.24
N LEU A 353 19.41 -41.03 2.41
CA LEU A 353 19.21 -42.45 2.69
C LEU A 353 19.71 -43.34 1.56
N VAL A 354 19.47 -42.97 0.31
CA VAL A 354 19.99 -43.68 -0.86
C VAL A 354 21.53 -43.59 -0.93
N ALA A 355 22.09 -42.40 -0.70
CA ALA A 355 23.54 -42.19 -0.68
C ALA A 355 24.21 -43.02 0.42
N VAL A 356 23.62 -43.14 1.60
CA VAL A 356 24.11 -44.01 2.67
C VAL A 356 24.11 -45.45 2.22
N LYS A 357 23.03 -45.92 1.55
CA LYS A 357 22.94 -47.30 1.04
C LYS A 357 23.97 -47.57 -0.04
N GLU A 358 24.17 -46.67 -1.01
CA GLU A 358 25.17 -46.76 -2.07
C GLU A 358 26.62 -46.77 -1.53
N ARG A 359 26.88 -46.10 -0.38
CA ARG A 359 28.21 -45.96 0.25
C ARG A 359 28.40 -46.84 1.47
N THR A 360 27.55 -47.84 1.70
CA THR A 360 27.59 -48.70 2.91
C THR A 360 28.94 -49.32 3.10
N ARG A 361 29.54 -49.91 2.06
CA ARG A 361 30.87 -50.55 2.09
C ARG A 361 31.99 -49.54 2.40
N GLU A 362 31.96 -48.36 1.82
CA GLU A 362 32.92 -47.28 2.09
C GLU A 362 32.89 -46.85 3.56
N ILE A 363 31.67 -46.69 4.12
CA ILE A 363 31.45 -46.34 5.54
C ILE A 363 32.01 -47.48 6.42
N GLY A 364 31.71 -48.71 6.06
CA GLY A 364 32.20 -49.90 6.77
C GLY A 364 33.73 -49.96 6.84
N VAL A 365 34.43 -49.76 5.71
CA VAL A 365 35.90 -49.70 5.65
C VAL A 365 36.45 -48.59 6.55
N ARG A 366 35.90 -47.36 6.46
CA ARG A 366 36.35 -46.25 7.31
C ARG A 366 36.19 -46.56 8.80
N ARG A 367 35.07 -47.17 9.19
CA ARG A 367 34.83 -47.57 10.57
C ARG A 367 35.71 -48.71 11.04
N ALA A 368 36.01 -49.68 10.19
CA ALA A 368 36.94 -50.76 10.48
C ALA A 368 38.39 -50.27 10.71
N VAL A 369 38.81 -49.20 10.01
CA VAL A 369 40.13 -48.55 10.15
C VAL A 369 40.15 -47.52 11.32
N GLY A 370 39.07 -47.40 12.12
CA GLY A 370 39.05 -46.64 13.35
C GLY A 370 38.32 -45.30 13.30
N ALA A 371 37.55 -44.96 12.26
CA ALA A 371 36.72 -43.74 12.23
C ALA A 371 35.64 -43.81 13.30
N ARG A 372 35.51 -42.71 14.07
CA ARG A 372 34.48 -42.59 15.12
C ARG A 372 33.09 -42.38 14.53
N ARG A 373 32.05 -42.83 15.25
CA ARG A 373 30.65 -42.58 14.85
C ARG A 373 30.35 -41.10 14.59
N ARG A 374 30.97 -40.22 15.38
CA ARG A 374 30.83 -38.76 15.22
C ARG A 374 31.39 -38.23 13.91
N ASP A 375 32.48 -38.84 13.41
CA ASP A 375 33.11 -38.38 12.17
C ASP A 375 32.22 -38.68 10.96
N VAL A 376 31.61 -39.88 10.94
CA VAL A 376 30.63 -40.28 9.92
C VAL A 376 29.38 -39.39 10.00
N LEU A 377 28.84 -39.19 11.22
CA LEU A 377 27.67 -38.32 11.42
C LEU A 377 27.91 -36.91 10.89
N LEU A 378 29.03 -36.28 11.29
CA LEU A 378 29.40 -34.92 10.88
C LEU A 378 29.61 -34.85 9.36
N GLN A 379 30.22 -35.87 8.74
CA GLN A 379 30.42 -35.89 7.29
C GLN A 379 29.08 -35.79 6.53
N PHE A 380 28.11 -36.66 6.87
CA PHE A 380 26.82 -36.68 6.21
C PHE A 380 25.96 -35.45 6.56
N LEU A 381 26.07 -34.92 7.80
CA LEU A 381 25.39 -33.69 8.19
C LEU A 381 25.93 -32.49 7.41
N VAL A 382 27.24 -32.39 7.21
CA VAL A 382 27.86 -31.34 6.38
C VAL A 382 27.41 -31.46 4.91
N GLU A 383 27.24 -32.70 4.41
CA GLU A 383 26.75 -32.95 3.05
C GLU A 383 25.29 -32.44 2.90
N ALA A 384 24.40 -32.73 3.85
CA ALA A 384 23.05 -32.22 3.87
C ALA A 384 22.98 -30.68 4.00
N LEU A 385 23.81 -30.12 4.89
CA LEU A 385 23.95 -28.70 5.08
C LEU A 385 24.40 -27.96 3.81
N THR A 386 25.36 -28.56 3.09
CA THR A 386 25.87 -28.00 1.83
C THR A 386 24.77 -27.97 0.75
N LEU A 387 23.99 -29.08 0.64
CA LEU A 387 22.85 -29.15 -0.28
C LEU A 387 21.80 -28.10 0.03
N SER A 388 21.44 -27.95 1.30
CA SER A 388 20.44 -26.96 1.72
C SER A 388 20.93 -25.51 1.58
N ALA A 389 22.22 -25.25 1.87
CA ALA A 389 22.81 -23.93 1.71
C ALA A 389 22.88 -23.49 0.25
N VAL A 390 23.28 -24.42 -0.66
CA VAL A 390 23.29 -24.15 -2.11
C VAL A 390 21.87 -23.95 -2.64
N GLY A 391 20.93 -24.85 -2.27
CA GLY A 391 19.52 -24.71 -2.64
C GLY A 391 18.89 -23.42 -2.09
N GLY A 392 19.22 -23.05 -0.85
CA GLY A 392 18.80 -21.81 -0.22
C GLY A 392 19.35 -20.57 -0.92
N ALA A 393 20.64 -20.57 -1.26
CA ALA A 393 21.26 -19.44 -1.99
C ALA A 393 20.63 -19.23 -3.38
N ILE A 394 20.39 -20.32 -4.11
CA ILE A 394 19.68 -20.26 -5.40
C ILE A 394 18.23 -19.81 -5.18
N GLY A 395 17.55 -20.33 -4.16
CA GLY A 395 16.19 -19.93 -3.81
C GLY A 395 16.07 -18.43 -3.47
N ILE A 396 17.05 -17.87 -2.74
CA ILE A 396 17.13 -16.43 -2.47
C ILE A 396 17.32 -15.64 -3.77
N ALA A 397 18.21 -16.09 -4.67
CA ALA A 397 18.42 -15.42 -5.95
C ALA A 397 17.15 -15.44 -6.83
N VAL A 398 16.44 -16.57 -6.88
CA VAL A 398 15.17 -16.70 -7.61
C VAL A 398 14.09 -15.83 -6.96
N GLY A 399 13.94 -15.85 -5.64
CA GLY A 399 12.98 -15.03 -4.91
C GLY A 399 13.25 -13.52 -5.06
N PHE A 400 14.51 -13.11 -5.06
CA PHE A 400 14.91 -11.74 -5.34
C PHE A 400 14.53 -11.30 -6.77
N SER A 401 14.82 -12.15 -7.76
CA SER A 401 14.44 -11.87 -9.15
C SER A 401 12.93 -11.83 -9.34
N ALA A 402 12.17 -12.71 -8.65
CA ALA A 402 10.72 -12.70 -8.66
C ALA A 402 10.14 -11.41 -8.03
N ALA A 403 10.72 -10.95 -6.92
CA ALA A 403 10.32 -9.69 -6.28
C ALA A 403 10.52 -8.49 -7.23
N ILE A 404 11.66 -8.40 -7.91
CA ILE A 404 11.92 -7.35 -8.91
C ILE A 404 10.92 -7.44 -10.06
N ALA A 405 10.65 -8.64 -10.58
CA ALA A 405 9.70 -8.84 -11.66
C ALA A 405 8.28 -8.42 -11.26
N MET A 406 7.85 -8.68 -10.02
CA MET A 406 6.56 -8.22 -9.49
C MET A 406 6.48 -6.70 -9.45
N THR A 407 7.53 -6.01 -9.03
CA THR A 407 7.55 -4.54 -9.05
C THR A 407 7.49 -3.99 -10.48
N MET A 408 8.24 -4.58 -11.43
CA MET A 408 8.33 -4.06 -12.80
C MET A 408 7.10 -4.37 -13.67
N LEU A 409 6.43 -5.51 -13.45
CA LEU A 409 5.35 -5.99 -14.33
C LEU A 409 3.97 -5.73 -13.74
N LEU A 410 3.85 -5.65 -12.41
CA LEU A 410 2.57 -5.58 -11.70
C LEU A 410 2.46 -4.31 -10.86
N ASP A 411 3.48 -3.45 -10.83
CA ASP A 411 3.59 -2.26 -9.97
C ASP A 411 3.35 -2.57 -8.48
N TRP A 412 3.66 -3.80 -8.06
CA TRP A 412 3.51 -4.18 -6.66
C TRP A 412 4.70 -3.69 -5.84
N PRO A 413 4.47 -2.99 -4.72
CA PRO A 413 5.56 -2.53 -3.88
C PRO A 413 6.25 -3.74 -3.23
N THR A 414 7.51 -4.00 -3.59
CA THR A 414 8.31 -5.05 -2.95
C THR A 414 9.59 -4.46 -2.37
N ARG A 415 9.92 -4.84 -1.13
CA ARG A 415 11.16 -4.43 -0.49
C ARG A 415 11.91 -5.60 0.10
N VAL A 416 13.08 -5.87 -0.48
CA VAL A 416 13.99 -6.91 0.02
C VAL A 416 14.86 -6.33 1.12
N SER A 417 14.71 -6.83 2.34
CA SER A 417 15.54 -6.45 3.48
C SER A 417 16.65 -7.48 3.75
N ALA A 418 17.75 -7.03 4.36
CA ALA A 418 18.81 -7.93 4.81
C ALA A 418 18.29 -8.98 5.83
N GLY A 419 17.28 -8.60 6.63
CA GLY A 419 16.59 -9.50 7.55
C GLY A 419 15.84 -10.61 6.83
N ALA A 420 15.18 -10.33 5.69
CA ALA A 420 14.51 -11.33 4.87
C ALA A 420 15.50 -12.37 4.31
N ILE A 421 16.66 -11.91 3.82
CA ILE A 421 17.73 -12.78 3.32
C ILE A 421 18.25 -13.68 4.44
N ALA A 422 18.55 -13.10 5.62
CA ALA A 422 19.04 -13.85 6.76
C ALA A 422 18.03 -14.88 7.26
N LEU A 423 16.75 -14.52 7.31
CA LEU A 423 15.65 -15.42 7.69
C LEU A 423 15.53 -16.59 6.69
N ALA A 424 15.48 -16.31 5.40
CA ALA A 424 15.36 -17.32 4.36
C ALA A 424 16.56 -18.30 4.38
N PHE A 425 17.78 -17.80 4.54
CA PHE A 425 18.98 -18.62 4.66
C PHE A 425 19.00 -19.44 5.96
N GLY A 426 18.58 -18.84 7.07
CA GLY A 426 18.48 -19.51 8.37
C GLY A 426 17.49 -20.69 8.34
N ILE A 427 16.30 -20.46 7.77
CA ILE A 427 15.28 -21.50 7.61
C ILE A 427 15.80 -22.64 6.71
N SER A 428 16.41 -22.31 5.55
CA SER A 428 17.02 -23.31 4.65
C SER A 428 18.05 -24.19 5.37
N THR A 429 18.92 -23.55 6.15
CA THR A 429 19.95 -24.24 6.94
C THR A 429 19.33 -25.15 8.01
N ALA A 430 18.32 -24.67 8.73
CA ALA A 430 17.61 -25.43 9.76
C ALA A 430 16.93 -26.68 9.18
N VAL A 431 16.25 -26.54 8.03
CA VAL A 431 15.63 -27.65 7.30
C VAL A 431 16.67 -28.68 6.87
N GLY A 432 17.82 -28.25 6.34
CA GLY A 432 18.91 -29.14 5.96
C GLY A 432 19.46 -29.94 7.13
N ILE A 433 19.65 -29.30 8.29
CA ILE A 433 20.11 -29.99 9.51
C ILE A 433 19.03 -30.97 10.00
N PHE A 434 17.79 -30.57 10.08
CA PHE A 434 16.72 -31.39 10.60
C PHE A 434 16.50 -32.67 9.78
N PHE A 435 16.32 -32.52 8.47
CA PHE A 435 16.08 -33.66 7.59
C PHE A 435 17.36 -34.46 7.27
N GLY A 436 18.52 -33.85 7.33
CA GLY A 436 19.83 -34.54 7.16
C GLY A 436 20.27 -35.35 8.37
N PHE A 437 19.76 -35.01 9.57
CA PHE A 437 20.17 -35.66 10.81
C PHE A 437 19.82 -37.15 10.87
N TYR A 438 18.61 -37.53 10.44
CA TYR A 438 18.18 -38.93 10.48
C TYR A 438 19.03 -39.84 9.61
N PRO A 439 19.25 -39.56 8.32
CA PRO A 439 20.18 -40.37 7.48
C PRO A 439 21.60 -40.41 8.01
N ALA A 440 22.11 -39.25 8.45
CA ALA A 440 23.48 -39.16 9.00
C ALA A 440 23.63 -40.02 10.26
N ARG A 441 22.63 -40.04 11.15
CA ARG A 441 22.61 -40.91 12.33
C ARG A 441 22.56 -42.39 11.94
N ARG A 442 21.77 -42.76 10.93
CA ARG A 442 21.70 -44.13 10.41
C ARG A 442 23.04 -44.58 9.85
N ALA A 443 23.69 -43.75 9.05
CA ALA A 443 25.03 -44.01 8.51
C ALA A 443 26.07 -44.22 9.62
N SER A 444 26.03 -43.39 10.67
CA SER A 444 26.97 -43.46 11.80
C SER A 444 26.84 -44.72 12.67
N ARG A 445 25.71 -45.41 12.59
CA ARG A 445 25.39 -46.61 13.37
C ARG A 445 25.56 -47.91 12.61
N LEU A 446 25.95 -47.88 11.34
CA LEU A 446 26.23 -49.09 10.56
C LEU A 446 27.34 -49.94 11.23
N ASP A 447 27.09 -51.23 11.36
CA ASP A 447 28.11 -52.15 11.85
C ASP A 447 29.18 -52.41 10.75
N PRO A 448 30.48 -52.29 11.05
CA PRO A 448 31.54 -52.55 10.09
C PRO A 448 31.47 -53.93 9.46
N ILE A 449 31.11 -54.94 10.23
CA ILE A 449 31.07 -56.34 9.78
C ILE A 449 29.93 -56.54 8.78
N ASP A 450 28.74 -56.05 9.12
CA ASP A 450 27.56 -56.13 8.25
C ASP A 450 27.74 -55.27 6.97
N ALA A 451 28.38 -54.11 7.09
CA ALA A 451 28.62 -53.21 5.98
C ALA A 451 29.64 -53.78 4.95
N LEU A 452 30.56 -54.64 5.36
CA LEU A 452 31.53 -55.31 4.49
C LEU A 452 30.98 -56.59 3.87
N ARG A 453 29.92 -57.18 4.45
CA ARG A 453 29.27 -58.42 4.00
C ARG A 453 28.17 -58.21 2.96
N THR A 454 27.66 -56.96 2.81
CA THR A 454 26.70 -56.62 1.76
C THR A 454 27.44 -56.48 0.42
N GLU A 455 27.11 -57.35 -0.56
CA GLU A 455 27.45 -57.23 -1.98
C GLU A 455 26.74 -56.03 -2.64
#